data_5a23085df0714db1053198acac31d795
#
_entry.id   5a23085df0714db1053198acac31d795
#
_cell.length_a   1.000
_cell.length_b   1.000
_cell.length_c   1.000
_cell.angle_alpha   90.00
_cell.angle_beta   90.00
_cell.angle_gamma   90.00
#
_symmetry.space_group_name_H-M   'P 1'
#
loop_
_entity.id
_entity.type
_entity.pdbx_description
1 polymer ?
#
loop_
_entity_poly.entity_id
_entity_poly.type
_entity_poly.pdbx_seq_one_letter_code
_entity_poly.pdbx_strand_id
1 'polypeptide(L)'
;MSHIDELDEFEAELELRLKKEYTAVFGLFRYCVLTQDATYLCNRLDLQPHPQPSYPFFHLKMEDVWVWDKNRPTRMIPRAEVYTSSDVTVEELRGEGDEPPFTAEELAKRLSDQRPQEDDA
;
A
#
# COMPACT_ATOMS: atom_id res chain seq x y z
N MET A 1 -2.26 -8.87 34.09
CA MET A 1 -2.71 -8.64 32.71
C MET A 1 -2.74 -9.93 31.94
N SER A 2 -3.76 -10.08 31.14
CA SER A 2 -3.89 -11.27 30.32
C SER A 2 -3.04 -11.14 29.07
N HIS A 3 -2.75 -12.28 28.43
CA HIS A 3 -2.07 -12.30 27.13
C HIS A 3 -2.88 -11.57 26.07
N ILE A 4 -4.20 -11.56 26.22
CA ILE A 4 -5.09 -10.89 25.26
C ILE A 4 -4.81 -9.39 25.24
N ASP A 5 -4.62 -8.79 26.42
CA ASP A 5 -4.35 -7.36 26.50
C ASP A 5 -3.01 -7.01 25.86
N GLU A 6 -2.00 -7.86 26.04
CA GLU A 6 -0.70 -7.64 25.43
C GLU A 6 -0.75 -7.74 23.92
N LEU A 7 -1.51 -8.72 23.40
CA LEU A 7 -1.71 -8.86 21.96
C LEU A 7 -2.46 -7.68 21.37
N ASP A 8 -3.47 -7.19 22.07
CA ASP A 8 -4.22 -6.04 21.61
C ASP A 8 -3.35 -4.79 21.56
N GLU A 9 -2.50 -4.59 22.53
CA GLU A 9 -1.57 -3.47 22.54
C GLU A 9 -0.56 -3.57 21.38
N PHE A 10 -0.07 -4.76 21.12
CA PHE A 10 0.86 -5.01 20.04
C PHE A 10 0.21 -4.72 18.69
N GLU A 11 -1.02 -5.20 18.49
CA GLU A 11 -1.77 -4.96 17.27
C GLU A 11 -2.05 -3.48 17.07
N ALA A 12 -2.40 -2.78 18.15
CA ALA A 12 -2.65 -1.35 18.09
C ALA A 12 -1.39 -0.58 17.70
N GLU A 13 -0.24 -0.99 18.18
CA GLU A 13 1.02 -0.36 17.79
C GLU A 13 1.34 -0.58 16.32
N LEU A 14 1.11 -1.78 15.81
CA LEU A 14 1.33 -2.07 14.41
C LEU A 14 0.44 -1.21 13.52
N GLU A 15 -0.82 -1.08 13.91
CA GLU A 15 -1.77 -0.24 13.17
C GLU A 15 -1.37 1.23 13.20
N LEU A 16 -0.90 1.71 14.33
CA LEU A 16 -0.46 3.09 14.45
C LEU A 16 0.75 3.36 13.57
N ARG A 17 1.72 2.45 13.56
CA ARG A 17 2.90 2.57 12.70
C ARG A 17 2.50 2.60 11.24
N LEU A 18 1.56 1.73 10.86
CA LEU A 18 1.07 1.67 9.49
C LEU A 18 0.40 2.98 9.09
N LYS A 19 -0.42 3.54 9.96
CA LYS A 19 -1.08 4.82 9.70
C LYS A 19 -0.08 5.96 9.58
N LYS A 20 0.94 5.98 10.41
CA LYS A 20 2.00 6.98 10.32
C LYS A 20 2.77 6.86 9.02
N GLU A 21 3.09 5.63 8.62
CA GLU A 21 3.78 5.39 7.36
C GLU A 21 2.91 5.82 6.18
N TYR A 22 1.64 5.46 6.20
CA TYR A 22 0.71 5.83 5.15
C TYR A 22 0.64 7.36 5.01
N THR A 23 0.52 8.08 6.11
CA THR A 23 0.47 9.53 6.10
C THR A 23 1.75 10.12 5.53
N ALA A 24 2.90 9.51 5.83
CA ALA A 24 4.17 9.97 5.33
C ALA A 24 4.35 9.75 3.82
N VAL A 25 3.78 8.68 3.28
CA VAL A 25 4.05 8.30 1.88
C VAL A 25 2.91 8.63 0.92
N PHE A 26 1.71 8.87 1.44
CA PHE A 26 0.51 9.06 0.63
C PHE A 26 0.70 10.05 -0.51
N GLY A 27 1.24 11.23 -0.22
CA GLY A 27 1.43 12.28 -1.21
C GLY A 27 2.54 12.02 -2.22
N LEU A 28 3.31 10.95 -2.04
CA LEU A 28 4.40 10.61 -2.94
C LEU A 28 3.96 9.71 -4.09
N PHE A 29 2.75 9.16 -4.01
CA PHE A 29 2.24 8.26 -5.01
C PHE A 29 1.24 8.93 -5.93
N ARG A 30 1.08 8.36 -7.11
CA ARG A 30 0.19 8.91 -8.12
C ARG A 30 -1.24 8.44 -7.94
N TYR A 31 -1.42 7.18 -7.54
CA TYR A 31 -2.75 6.57 -7.43
C TYR A 31 -2.95 5.93 -6.08
N CYS A 32 -4.18 6.02 -5.59
CA CYS A 32 -4.65 5.22 -4.48
C CYS A 32 -5.69 4.25 -5.03
N VAL A 33 -5.49 2.97 -4.81
CA VAL A 33 -6.34 1.90 -5.34
C VAL A 33 -6.99 1.18 -4.17
N LEU A 34 -8.31 1.19 -4.15
CA LEU A 34 -9.10 0.56 -3.10
C LEU A 34 -9.81 -0.65 -3.67
N THR A 35 -9.54 -1.79 -3.09
CA THR A 35 -10.25 -3.02 -3.42
C THR A 35 -10.96 -3.52 -2.17
N GLN A 36 -11.80 -4.54 -2.32
CA GLN A 36 -12.48 -5.11 -1.17
C GLN A 36 -11.51 -5.60 -0.09
N ASP A 37 -10.40 -6.16 -0.53
CA ASP A 37 -9.48 -6.84 0.39
C ASP A 37 -8.26 -6.01 0.79
N ALA A 38 -7.96 -4.95 0.08
CA ALA A 38 -6.73 -4.21 0.34
C ALA A 38 -6.75 -2.80 -0.21
N THR A 39 -5.85 -1.97 0.32
CA THR A 39 -5.59 -0.62 -0.17
C THR A 39 -4.15 -0.57 -0.66
N TYR A 40 -3.96 0.01 -1.83
CA TYR A 40 -2.65 0.15 -2.46
C TYR A 40 -2.39 1.59 -2.82
N LEU A 41 -1.14 2.01 -2.71
CA LEU A 41 -0.66 3.24 -3.34
C LEU A 41 0.30 2.80 -4.43
N CYS A 42 0.27 3.45 -5.58
CA CYS A 42 1.19 3.08 -6.66
C CYS A 42 1.44 4.27 -7.59
N ASN A 43 2.50 4.17 -8.36
CA ASN A 43 2.85 5.20 -9.34
C ASN A 43 2.43 4.85 -10.75
N ARG A 44 2.23 3.58 -11.03
CA ARG A 44 1.74 3.12 -12.34
C ARG A 44 0.65 2.11 -12.14
N LEU A 45 -0.38 2.24 -12.94
CA LEU A 45 -1.56 1.39 -12.85
C LEU A 45 -2.09 1.09 -14.23
N ASP A 46 -2.29 -0.19 -14.50
CA ASP A 46 -2.99 -0.67 -15.68
C ASP A 46 -4.18 -1.50 -15.19
N LEU A 47 -5.37 -0.96 -15.35
CA LEU A 47 -6.62 -1.60 -14.94
C LEU A 47 -7.31 -2.16 -16.17
N GLN A 48 -7.46 -3.47 -16.22
CA GLN A 48 -8.07 -4.15 -17.35
C GLN A 48 -9.35 -4.86 -16.92
N PRO A 49 -10.51 -4.40 -17.40
CA PRO A 49 -11.74 -5.12 -17.13
C PRO A 49 -11.86 -6.35 -18.03
N HIS A 50 -12.39 -7.42 -17.46
CA HIS A 50 -12.67 -8.66 -18.18
C HIS A 50 -14.17 -8.95 -18.01
N PRO A 51 -15.01 -8.47 -18.92
CA PRO A 51 -16.46 -8.53 -18.76
C PRO A 51 -17.04 -9.86 -19.24
N GLN A 52 -16.55 -10.95 -18.71
CA GLN A 52 -17.06 -12.27 -19.06
C GLN A 52 -18.48 -12.47 -18.47
N PRO A 53 -19.44 -12.96 -19.24
CA PRO A 53 -20.83 -13.01 -18.77
C PRO A 53 -21.03 -13.80 -17.48
N SER A 54 -20.30 -14.90 -17.31
CA SER A 54 -20.50 -15.76 -16.15
C SER A 54 -19.62 -15.37 -14.96
N TYR A 55 -18.54 -14.62 -15.18
CA TYR A 55 -17.62 -14.28 -14.11
C TYR A 55 -16.78 -13.04 -14.47
N PRO A 56 -17.37 -11.86 -14.41
CA PRO A 56 -16.62 -10.65 -14.71
C PRO A 56 -15.59 -10.35 -13.60
N PHE A 57 -14.45 -9.84 -13.99
CA PHE A 57 -13.41 -9.47 -13.03
C PHE A 57 -12.54 -8.35 -13.58
N PHE A 58 -11.73 -7.77 -12.68
CA PHE A 58 -10.73 -6.77 -13.01
C PHE A 58 -9.35 -7.33 -12.77
N HIS A 59 -8.43 -7.00 -13.66
CA HIS A 59 -7.02 -7.32 -13.52
C HIS A 59 -6.26 -6.01 -13.39
N LEU A 60 -5.57 -5.84 -12.27
CA LEU A 60 -4.78 -4.63 -12.00
C LEU A 60 -3.31 -4.99 -12.01
N LYS A 61 -2.55 -4.24 -12.78
CA LYS A 61 -1.09 -4.32 -12.75
C LYS A 61 -0.58 -3.00 -12.21
N MET A 62 0.19 -3.07 -11.15
CA MET A 62 0.70 -1.89 -10.46
C MET A 62 2.21 -1.94 -10.35
N GLU A 63 2.85 -0.78 -10.43
CA GLU A 63 4.30 -0.66 -10.21
C GLU A 63 4.57 0.41 -9.17
N ASP A 64 5.67 0.24 -8.47
CA ASP A 64 6.06 1.09 -7.34
C ASP A 64 4.91 1.14 -6.32
N VAL A 65 4.72 0.03 -5.63
CA VAL A 65 3.51 -0.21 -4.85
C VAL A 65 3.79 -0.17 -3.37
N TRP A 66 2.95 0.55 -2.65
CA TRP A 66 2.88 0.49 -1.19
C TRP A 66 1.58 -0.21 -0.83
N VAL A 67 1.65 -1.25 -0.01
CA VAL A 67 0.50 -2.07 0.37
C VAL A 67 0.12 -1.81 1.81
N TRP A 68 -1.14 -1.54 2.05
CA TRP A 68 -1.65 -1.40 3.41
C TRP A 68 -1.78 -2.78 4.05
N ASP A 69 -0.74 -3.20 4.73
CA ASP A 69 -0.71 -4.50 5.40
C ASP A 69 0.29 -4.44 6.56
N LYS A 70 -0.24 -4.38 7.78
CA LYS A 70 0.57 -4.23 8.98
C LYS A 70 1.46 -5.44 9.27
N ASN A 71 1.16 -6.58 8.66
CA ASN A 71 1.88 -7.82 8.92
C ASN A 71 3.05 -8.06 7.98
N ARG A 72 3.25 -7.19 7.00
CA ARG A 72 4.37 -7.32 6.09
C ARG A 72 5.64 -6.75 6.68
N PRO A 73 6.80 -7.40 6.50
CA PRO A 73 8.08 -6.82 6.90
C PRO A 73 8.37 -5.52 6.17
N THR A 74 7.98 -5.44 4.91
CA THR A 74 8.05 -4.20 4.14
C THR A 74 6.75 -4.06 3.36
N ARG A 75 6.26 -2.84 3.26
CA ARG A 75 5.04 -2.55 2.50
C ARG A 75 5.34 -2.06 1.09
N MET A 76 6.62 -1.79 0.78
CA MET A 76 7.02 -1.41 -0.57
C MET A 76 7.38 -2.63 -1.38
N ILE A 77 6.77 -2.75 -2.55
CA ILE A 77 7.09 -3.80 -3.52
C ILE A 77 7.19 -3.19 -4.92
N PRO A 78 8.06 -3.71 -5.77
CA PRO A 78 8.23 -3.14 -7.11
C PRO A 78 7.00 -3.30 -7.99
N ARG A 79 6.30 -4.40 -7.86
CA ARG A 79 5.14 -4.72 -8.69
C ARG A 79 4.12 -5.52 -7.92
N ALA A 80 2.87 -5.35 -8.30
CA ALA A 80 1.78 -6.17 -7.78
C ALA A 80 0.76 -6.39 -8.89
N GLU A 81 0.22 -7.60 -8.97
CA GLU A 81 -0.89 -7.92 -9.83
C GLU A 81 -2.03 -8.41 -8.97
N VAL A 82 -3.20 -7.88 -9.21
CA VAL A 82 -4.39 -8.20 -8.43
C VAL A 82 -5.52 -8.57 -9.37
N TYR A 83 -6.22 -9.64 -9.05
CA TYR A 83 -7.44 -10.04 -9.74
C TYR A 83 -8.58 -9.95 -8.74
N THR A 84 -9.63 -9.24 -9.10
CA THR A 84 -10.77 -9.09 -8.20
C THR A 84 -12.08 -9.06 -8.98
N SER A 85 -13.07 -9.72 -8.45
CA SER A 85 -14.44 -9.66 -8.99
C SER A 85 -15.27 -8.58 -8.32
N SER A 86 -14.73 -7.91 -7.33
CA SER A 86 -15.39 -6.82 -6.61
C SER A 86 -15.07 -5.49 -7.23
N ASP A 87 -15.76 -4.45 -6.79
CA ASP A 87 -15.53 -3.10 -7.27
C ASP A 87 -14.13 -2.61 -6.91
N VAL A 88 -13.59 -1.79 -7.78
CA VAL A 88 -12.29 -1.15 -7.61
C VAL A 88 -12.49 0.35 -7.68
N THR A 89 -11.95 1.07 -6.70
CA THR A 89 -11.93 2.53 -6.72
C THR A 89 -10.51 2.98 -6.94
N VAL A 90 -10.32 3.87 -7.90
CA VAL A 90 -9.02 4.45 -8.18
C VAL A 90 -9.11 5.96 -7.99
N GLU A 91 -8.25 6.47 -7.12
CA GLU A 91 -8.14 7.91 -6.92
C GLU A 91 -6.81 8.37 -7.48
N GLU A 92 -6.84 9.41 -8.29
CA GLU A 92 -5.62 9.99 -8.83
C GLU A 92 -5.16 11.08 -7.89
N LEU A 93 -3.98 10.90 -7.30
CA LEU A 93 -3.43 11.79 -6.30
C LEU A 93 -2.53 12.86 -6.92
N ARG A 94 -2.01 12.61 -8.13
CA ARG A 94 -1.14 13.53 -8.86
C ARG A 94 -1.56 13.55 -10.31
N GLY A 95 -1.35 14.68 -10.97
CA GLY A 95 -1.73 14.84 -12.36
C GLY A 95 -0.88 14.05 -13.32
N GLU A 96 -1.41 13.82 -14.53
CA GLU A 96 -0.66 13.19 -15.60
C GLU A 96 0.57 14.04 -15.95
N GLY A 97 1.65 13.37 -16.24
CA GLY A 97 2.90 14.05 -16.59
C GLY A 97 3.80 14.34 -15.40
N ASP A 98 3.28 14.26 -14.20
CA ASP A 98 4.11 14.42 -13.01
C ASP A 98 4.97 13.17 -12.82
N GLU A 99 6.27 13.38 -12.72
CA GLU A 99 7.17 12.28 -12.46
C GLU A 99 7.08 11.85 -11.01
N PRO A 100 7.09 10.53 -10.73
CA PRO A 100 7.17 10.10 -9.35
C PRO A 100 8.49 10.55 -8.74
N PRO A 101 8.48 11.09 -7.51
CA PRO A 101 9.69 11.63 -6.89
C PRO A 101 10.70 10.54 -6.52
N PHE A 102 10.26 9.30 -6.40
CA PHE A 102 11.11 8.18 -6.00
C PHE A 102 10.74 6.92 -6.76
N THR A 103 11.73 6.04 -6.93
CA THR A 103 11.46 4.65 -7.29
C THR A 103 11.01 3.89 -6.05
N ALA A 104 10.48 2.68 -6.25
CA ALA A 104 10.12 1.82 -5.12
C ALA A 104 11.32 1.55 -4.23
N GLU A 105 12.50 1.33 -4.82
CA GLU A 105 13.71 1.07 -4.07
C GLU A 105 14.13 2.28 -3.23
N GLU A 106 14.08 3.45 -3.81
CA GLU A 106 14.43 4.68 -3.11
C GLU A 106 13.50 4.93 -1.94
N LEU A 107 12.21 4.73 -2.15
CA LEU A 107 11.24 4.94 -1.10
C LEU A 107 11.38 3.91 0.01
N ALA A 108 11.59 2.66 -0.35
CA ALA A 108 11.82 1.60 0.63
C ALA A 108 13.02 1.92 1.50
N LYS A 109 14.08 2.44 0.91
CA LYS A 109 15.25 2.85 1.65
C LYS A 109 14.94 3.98 2.62
N ARG A 110 14.18 4.98 2.18
CA ARG A 110 13.78 6.09 3.04
C ARG A 110 12.92 5.64 4.21
N LEU A 111 11.99 4.75 3.95
CA LEU A 111 11.15 4.21 5.01
C LEU A 111 11.96 3.41 6.01
N SER A 112 12.94 2.69 5.54
CA SER A 112 13.84 1.95 6.40
C SER A 112 14.64 2.88 7.31
N ASP A 113 15.11 4.01 6.77
CA ASP A 113 15.86 5.01 7.53
C ASP A 113 14.98 5.73 8.55
N GLN A 114 13.69 5.80 8.32
CA GLN A 114 12.75 6.46 9.22
C GLN A 114 12.24 5.58 10.35
N ARG A 115 12.61 4.32 10.34
CA ARG A 115 12.21 3.44 11.43
C ARG A 115 12.77 3.95 12.75
N PRO A 116 11.96 3.92 13.82
CA PRO A 116 12.49 4.24 15.13
C PRO A 116 13.64 3.31 15.43
N GLN A 117 14.76 3.87 15.83
CA GLN A 117 15.89 3.09 16.24
C GLN A 117 15.58 2.57 17.63
N GLU A 118 15.50 1.31 17.80
CA GLU A 118 15.17 0.74 19.11
C GLU A 118 16.26 0.97 20.13
N ASP A 119 17.42 1.20 19.65
CA ASP A 119 18.59 1.44 20.49
C ASP A 119 18.81 2.90 20.79
N ASP A 120 17.91 3.76 20.42
CA ASP A 120 17.99 5.18 20.69
C ASP A 120 17.85 5.51 22.16
N ALA A 121 17.73 4.54 22.93
CA ALA A 121 17.65 4.75 24.38
C ALA A 121 19.00 5.16 24.97
#